data_06ed39aff162ba43bbce15b740c30daf
#
_entry.id   06ed39aff162ba43bbce15b740c30daf
#
_cell.length_a   1.000
_cell.length_b   1.000
_cell.length_c   1.000
_cell.angle_alpha   90.00
_cell.angle_beta   90.00
_cell.angle_gamma   90.00
#
_symmetry.space_group_name_H-M   'P 1'
#
loop_
_entity.id
_entity.type
_entity.pdbx_description
1 polymer ?
#
loop_
_entity_poly.entity_id
_entity_poly.type
_entity_poly.pdbx_seq_one_letter_code
_entity_poly.pdbx_strand_id
1 'polypeptide(L)'
;MIYITGDTHGDFRRFSTDIFPEQKEMTKDDFVIICGDFGGIWCQEVNRKALRNENYWLDWMDKKPFTTLFVDGNHENFLRLNSFPEKEWNGGVIHAIRPSVFHLMRGEVFNIQNKIFFTFGGASSHDISDGILDYYDPDWRQKAQKLDKAGRYMYRVKGLSWWPEEIPSREEM
;
A
#
# COMPACT_ATOMS: atom_id res chain seq x y z
N MET A 1 17.90 -2.78 13.84
CA MET A 1 16.66 -2.59 14.64
C MET A 1 15.44 -2.83 13.76
N ILE A 2 14.30 -3.23 14.35
CA ILE A 2 13.04 -3.40 13.60
C ILE A 2 11.95 -2.64 14.35
N TYR A 3 11.31 -1.67 13.67
CA TYR A 3 10.13 -0.97 14.15
C TYR A 3 8.91 -1.44 13.36
N ILE A 4 7.77 -1.58 14.01
CA ILE A 4 6.52 -2.01 13.40
C ILE A 4 5.46 -0.94 13.66
N THR A 5 4.72 -0.57 12.61
CA THR A 5 3.60 0.38 12.68
C THR A 5 2.48 -0.09 11.75
N GLY A 6 1.31 0.50 11.82
CA GLY A 6 0.19 0.26 10.91
C GLY A 6 -0.20 1.51 10.13
N ASP A 7 -1.10 1.35 9.23
CA ASP A 7 -1.92 2.30 8.48
C ASP A 7 -1.30 3.68 8.23
N THR A 8 -0.64 3.83 7.11
CA THR A 8 -0.09 5.14 6.72
C THR A 8 -1.00 5.92 5.78
N HIS A 9 -1.82 5.24 4.97
CA HIS A 9 -2.70 5.85 3.96
C HIS A 9 -1.98 6.92 3.12
N GLY A 10 -0.69 6.70 2.80
CA GLY A 10 0.13 7.64 2.06
C GLY A 10 0.58 8.89 2.85
N ASP A 11 0.23 8.99 4.14
CA ASP A 11 0.75 10.04 5.02
C ASP A 11 2.01 9.57 5.76
N PHE A 12 3.15 9.84 5.17
CA PHE A 12 4.45 9.42 5.71
C PHE A 12 5.10 10.44 6.66
N ARG A 13 4.40 11.53 7.02
CA ARG A 13 4.95 12.59 7.91
C ARG A 13 5.34 12.06 9.28
N ARG A 14 4.71 10.94 9.74
CA ARG A 14 5.11 10.26 10.98
C ARG A 14 6.58 9.79 10.97
N PHE A 15 7.18 9.63 9.80
CA PHE A 15 8.60 9.28 9.63
C PHE A 15 9.51 10.50 9.46
N SER A 16 9.02 11.72 9.77
CA SER A 16 9.90 12.88 9.88
C SER A 16 10.85 12.73 11.08
N THR A 17 12.03 13.33 11.00
CA THR A 17 13.05 13.22 12.05
C THR A 17 12.59 13.79 13.40
N ASP A 18 11.63 14.73 13.36
CA ASP A 18 11.07 15.36 14.57
C ASP A 18 10.08 14.43 15.28
N ILE A 19 9.35 13.57 14.52
CA ILE A 19 8.36 12.64 15.07
C ILE A 19 9.00 11.28 15.39
N PHE A 20 9.95 10.86 14.56
CA PHE A 20 10.69 9.61 14.71
C PHE A 20 12.20 9.89 14.79
N PRO A 21 12.68 10.45 15.92
CA PRO A 21 14.09 10.83 16.08
C PRO A 21 15.04 9.64 16.13
N GLU A 22 14.60 8.44 16.51
CA GLU A 22 15.38 7.21 16.58
C GLU A 22 16.01 6.85 15.24
N GLN A 23 15.42 7.29 14.14
CA GLN A 23 15.96 7.05 12.80
C GLN A 23 17.37 7.64 12.60
N LYS A 24 17.82 8.58 13.46
CA LYS A 24 19.17 9.16 13.36
C LYS A 24 20.27 8.13 13.62
N GLU A 25 19.97 7.09 14.37
CA GLU A 25 20.89 5.98 14.70
C GLU A 25 20.67 4.77 13.77
N MET A 26 19.72 4.84 12.83
CA MET A 26 19.39 3.74 11.92
C MET A 26 20.26 3.79 10.66
N THR A 27 20.39 2.61 10.05
CA THR A 27 21.04 2.39 8.75
C THR A 27 20.08 1.64 7.82
N LYS A 28 20.49 1.41 6.57
CA LYS A 28 19.68 0.60 5.63
C LYS A 28 19.51 -0.88 6.05
N ASP A 29 20.29 -1.33 7.02
CA ASP A 29 20.13 -2.65 7.64
C ASP A 29 19.13 -2.67 8.80
N ASP A 30 18.53 -1.52 9.09
CA ASP A 30 17.42 -1.37 10.04
C ASP A 30 16.10 -1.19 9.28
N PHE A 31 15.00 -1.67 9.86
CA PHE A 31 13.74 -1.81 9.15
C PHE A 31 12.59 -1.11 9.86
N VAL A 32 11.72 -0.50 9.05
CA VAL A 32 10.38 -0.07 9.48
C VAL A 32 9.37 -0.88 8.68
N ILE A 33 8.53 -1.67 9.38
CA ILE A 33 7.50 -2.51 8.79
C ILE A 33 6.14 -1.84 8.99
N ILE A 34 5.43 -1.57 7.90
CA ILE A 34 4.08 -1.01 7.90
C ILE A 34 3.10 -2.15 7.64
N CYS A 35 2.21 -2.42 8.58
CA CYS A 35 1.28 -3.54 8.55
C CYS A 35 -0.11 -3.07 8.06
N GLY A 36 -0.32 -3.14 6.76
CA GLY A 36 -1.56 -2.76 6.10
C GLY A 36 -1.63 -1.28 5.72
N ASP A 37 -2.45 -0.98 4.74
CA ASP A 37 -2.82 0.35 4.27
C ASP A 37 -1.64 1.31 4.12
N PHE A 38 -0.62 0.85 3.38
CA PHE A 38 0.54 1.68 3.05
C PHE A 38 0.09 2.93 2.30
N GLY A 39 -0.81 2.78 1.32
CA GLY A 39 -1.44 3.87 0.57
C GLY A 39 -0.46 4.72 -0.27
N GLY A 40 0.79 4.30 -0.36
CA GLY A 40 1.83 4.98 -1.15
C GLY A 40 1.79 4.65 -2.63
N ILE A 41 0.94 3.68 -3.04
CA ILE A 41 0.71 3.29 -4.43
C ILE A 41 -0.81 3.29 -4.63
N TRP A 42 -1.38 4.46 -4.85
CA TRP A 42 -2.83 4.65 -4.88
C TRP A 42 -3.35 5.26 -6.16
N CYS A 43 -2.68 6.29 -6.68
CA CYS A 43 -3.23 7.10 -7.76
C CYS A 43 -3.27 6.35 -9.10
N GLN A 44 -4.16 6.79 -9.99
CA GLN A 44 -4.18 6.36 -11.39
C GLN A 44 -3.02 6.98 -12.15
N GLU A 45 -2.38 6.21 -13.05
CA GLU A 45 -1.26 6.69 -13.88
C GLU A 45 -1.61 7.90 -14.75
N VAL A 46 -2.86 7.99 -15.19
CA VAL A 46 -3.36 9.13 -15.97
C VAL A 46 -3.41 10.42 -15.15
N ASN A 47 -3.49 10.34 -13.83
CA ASN A 47 -3.45 11.51 -12.95
C ASN A 47 -2.00 11.93 -12.67
N ARG A 48 -1.35 12.58 -13.63
CA ARG A 48 0.06 12.97 -13.56
C ARG A 48 0.41 13.86 -12.35
N LYS A 49 -0.54 14.65 -11.83
CA LYS A 49 -0.31 15.48 -10.64
C LYS A 49 -0.24 14.63 -9.39
N ALA A 50 -1.20 13.74 -9.20
CA ALA A 50 -1.22 12.80 -8.06
C ALA A 50 -0.02 11.86 -8.11
N LEU A 51 0.32 11.34 -9.30
CA LEU A 51 1.46 10.45 -9.50
C LEU A 51 2.80 11.14 -9.16
N ARG A 52 2.98 12.44 -9.50
CA ARG A 52 4.18 13.19 -9.08
C ARG A 52 4.28 13.33 -7.56
N ASN A 53 3.16 13.59 -6.89
CA ASN A 53 3.14 13.69 -5.43
C ASN A 53 3.42 12.34 -4.76
N GLU A 54 2.84 11.27 -5.29
CA GLU A 54 3.09 9.91 -4.83
C GLU A 54 4.57 9.54 -4.98
N ASN A 55 5.14 9.76 -6.17
CA ASN A 55 6.57 9.52 -6.41
C ASN A 55 7.48 10.36 -5.49
N TYR A 56 7.12 11.62 -5.22
CA TYR A 56 7.84 12.45 -4.27
C TYR A 56 7.91 11.78 -2.88
N TRP A 57 6.79 11.27 -2.40
CA TRP A 57 6.75 10.61 -1.09
C TRP A 57 7.46 9.24 -1.07
N LEU A 58 7.35 8.46 -2.14
CA LEU A 58 8.09 7.21 -2.28
C LEU A 58 9.60 7.46 -2.32
N ASP A 59 10.07 8.47 -3.06
CA ASP A 59 11.47 8.87 -3.11
C ASP A 59 11.94 9.45 -1.77
N TRP A 60 11.05 10.12 -1.02
CA TRP A 60 11.34 10.61 0.31
C TRP A 60 11.51 9.46 1.31
N MET A 61 10.67 8.43 1.22
CA MET A 61 10.82 7.21 2.03
C MET A 61 12.10 6.45 1.66
N ASP A 62 12.42 6.35 0.38
CA ASP A 62 13.65 5.71 -0.08
C ASP A 62 14.93 6.39 0.46
N LYS A 63 14.87 7.71 0.67
CA LYS A 63 15.98 8.49 1.23
C LYS A 63 16.12 8.38 2.76
N LYS A 64 15.19 7.71 3.44
CA LYS A 64 15.32 7.48 4.88
C LYS A 64 16.54 6.63 5.21
N PRO A 65 17.13 6.76 6.41
CA PRO A 65 18.29 5.94 6.77
C PRO A 65 17.97 4.46 6.89
N PHE A 66 16.71 4.09 7.11
CA PHE A 66 16.22 2.71 7.21
C PHE A 66 15.65 2.17 5.88
N THR A 67 15.45 0.86 5.81
CA THR A 67 14.66 0.21 4.76
C THR A 67 13.19 0.13 5.20
N THR A 68 12.29 0.54 4.32
CA THR A 68 10.85 0.45 4.53
C THR A 68 10.33 -0.85 3.94
N LEU A 69 9.63 -1.61 4.75
CA LEU A 69 8.88 -2.80 4.37
C LEU A 69 7.40 -2.54 4.60
N PHE A 70 6.53 -3.04 3.74
CA PHE A 70 5.11 -2.97 4.01
C PHE A 70 4.37 -4.22 3.56
N VAL A 71 3.29 -4.52 4.23
CA VAL A 71 2.29 -5.53 3.88
C VAL A 71 1.06 -4.76 3.40
N ASP A 72 0.40 -5.24 2.38
CA ASP A 72 -0.78 -4.59 1.81
C ASP A 72 -2.01 -4.69 2.73
N GLY A 73 -2.87 -3.67 2.67
CA GLY A 73 -4.22 -3.65 3.23
C GLY A 73 -5.26 -3.58 2.11
N ASN A 74 -6.37 -2.88 2.32
CA ASN A 74 -7.34 -2.59 1.26
C ASN A 74 -7.11 -1.23 0.57
N HIS A 75 -6.23 -0.39 1.10
CA HIS A 75 -5.88 0.91 0.53
C HIS A 75 -4.64 0.85 -0.37
N GLU A 76 -4.67 -0.06 -1.36
CA GLU A 76 -3.63 -0.22 -2.37
C GLU A 76 -4.23 -0.24 -3.79
N ASN A 77 -3.55 0.38 -4.74
CA ASN A 77 -3.84 0.16 -6.16
C ASN A 77 -3.14 -1.13 -6.61
N PHE A 78 -3.81 -2.25 -6.47
CA PHE A 78 -3.24 -3.57 -6.73
C PHE A 78 -2.77 -3.76 -8.18
N LEU A 79 -3.44 -3.13 -9.17
CA LEU A 79 -2.98 -3.18 -10.56
C LEU A 79 -1.58 -2.59 -10.69
N ARG A 80 -1.32 -1.47 -9.99
CA ARG A 80 0.01 -0.84 -10.00
C ARG A 80 0.99 -1.56 -9.07
N LEU A 81 0.54 -1.96 -7.89
CA LEU A 81 1.38 -2.69 -6.94
C LEU A 81 1.96 -3.96 -7.58
N ASN A 82 1.11 -4.76 -8.24
CA ASN A 82 1.50 -6.00 -8.90
C ASN A 82 2.27 -5.77 -10.23
N SER A 83 2.40 -4.53 -10.70
CA SER A 83 3.23 -4.20 -11.87
C SER A 83 4.70 -3.90 -11.51
N PHE A 84 5.02 -3.74 -10.23
CA PHE A 84 6.41 -3.56 -9.82
C PHE A 84 7.22 -4.84 -9.98
N PRO A 85 8.55 -4.72 -10.22
CA PRO A 85 9.40 -5.89 -10.37
C PRO A 85 9.42 -6.76 -9.11
N GLU A 86 9.20 -8.06 -9.31
CA GLU A 86 9.41 -9.06 -8.28
C GLU A 86 10.90 -9.33 -8.09
N LYS A 87 11.31 -9.59 -6.85
CA LYS A 87 12.69 -9.88 -6.50
C LYS A 87 12.75 -10.80 -5.28
N GLU A 88 13.62 -11.80 -5.33
CA GLU A 88 13.97 -12.56 -4.13
C GLU A 88 14.73 -11.68 -3.13
N TRP A 89 14.29 -11.70 -1.88
CA TRP A 89 14.90 -10.96 -0.79
C TRP A 89 14.67 -11.67 0.55
N ASN A 90 15.74 -11.93 1.28
CA ASN A 90 15.72 -12.52 2.64
C ASN A 90 14.86 -13.79 2.78
N GLY A 91 14.79 -14.63 1.75
CA GLY A 91 14.09 -15.92 1.75
C GLY A 91 12.68 -15.90 1.19
N GLY A 92 12.10 -14.74 0.90
CA GLY A 92 10.80 -14.59 0.25
C GLY A 92 10.87 -13.70 -0.97
N VAL A 93 9.71 -13.41 -1.58
CA VAL A 93 9.55 -12.57 -2.75
C VAL A 93 8.93 -11.22 -2.38
N ILE A 94 9.46 -10.15 -2.93
CA ILE A 94 9.00 -8.78 -2.73
C ILE A 94 8.67 -8.11 -4.06
N HIS A 95 7.79 -7.10 -4.04
CA HIS A 95 7.80 -6.08 -5.08
C HIS A 95 8.78 -4.96 -4.70
N ALA A 96 9.74 -4.70 -5.59
CA ALA A 96 10.74 -3.63 -5.37
C ALA A 96 10.19 -2.28 -5.84
N ILE A 97 9.61 -1.50 -4.93
CA ILE A 97 9.00 -0.20 -5.24
C ILE A 97 10.07 0.87 -5.44
N ARG A 98 11.08 0.85 -4.60
CA ARG A 98 12.31 1.67 -4.64
C ARG A 98 13.49 0.85 -4.13
N PRO A 99 14.73 1.31 -4.26
CA PRO A 99 15.91 0.61 -3.75
C PRO A 99 15.83 0.18 -2.27
N SER A 100 15.06 0.91 -1.45
CA SER A 100 14.86 0.59 -0.03
C SER A 100 13.40 0.75 0.43
N VAL A 101 12.44 0.55 -0.48
CA VAL A 101 11.00 0.46 -0.17
C VAL A 101 10.45 -0.79 -0.82
N PHE A 102 10.05 -1.78 -0.02
CA PHE A 102 9.65 -3.10 -0.49
C PHE A 102 8.26 -3.48 0.00
N HIS A 103 7.45 -4.00 -0.91
CA HIS A 103 6.22 -4.71 -0.57
C HIS A 103 6.56 -6.17 -0.29
N LEU A 104 6.26 -6.63 0.91
CA LEU A 104 6.37 -8.03 1.31
C LEU A 104 5.16 -8.77 0.77
N MET A 105 5.35 -9.67 -0.20
CA MET A 105 4.24 -10.36 -0.84
C MET A 105 3.53 -11.31 0.12
N ARG A 106 2.29 -11.61 -0.17
CA ARG A 106 1.44 -12.51 0.64
C ARG A 106 1.95 -13.94 0.60
N GLY A 107 1.82 -14.65 1.72
CA GLY A 107 2.21 -16.06 1.83
C GLY A 107 3.71 -16.30 1.96
N GLU A 108 4.51 -15.23 1.96
CA GLU A 108 5.96 -15.31 1.98
C GLU A 108 6.53 -15.37 3.40
N VAL A 109 7.72 -15.95 3.53
CA VAL A 109 8.46 -16.07 4.78
C VAL A 109 9.82 -15.41 4.65
N PHE A 110 10.08 -14.42 5.48
CA PHE A 110 11.32 -13.64 5.45
C PHE A 110 12.17 -13.87 6.70
N ASN A 111 13.48 -13.95 6.52
CA ASN A 111 14.43 -13.91 7.64
C ASN A 111 15.04 -12.51 7.72
N ILE A 112 14.56 -11.70 8.66
CA ILE A 112 15.00 -10.32 8.85
C ILE A 112 15.70 -10.21 10.20
N GLN A 113 17.00 -9.91 10.21
CA GLN A 113 17.83 -9.82 11.43
C GLN A 113 17.70 -11.08 12.32
N ASN A 114 17.78 -12.28 11.72
CA ASN A 114 17.62 -13.58 12.38
C ASN A 114 16.26 -13.81 13.05
N LYS A 115 15.22 -13.09 12.61
CA LYS A 115 13.83 -13.32 13.01
C LYS A 115 13.03 -13.75 11.78
N ILE A 116 12.15 -14.72 11.99
CA ILE A 116 11.27 -15.22 10.93
C ILE A 116 9.96 -14.43 10.96
N PHE A 117 9.61 -13.86 9.82
CA PHE A 117 8.37 -13.14 9.57
C PHE A 117 7.57 -13.87 8.50
N PHE A 118 6.36 -14.26 8.82
CA PHE A 118 5.36 -14.67 7.84
C PHE A 118 4.50 -13.44 7.51
N THR A 119 4.30 -13.18 6.22
CA THR A 119 3.54 -12.02 5.75
C THR A 119 2.27 -12.47 5.06
N PHE A 120 1.16 -11.84 5.46
CA PHE A 120 -0.13 -12.08 4.83
C PHE A 120 -0.96 -10.81 4.89
N GLY A 121 -1.12 -10.16 3.73
CA GLY A 121 -1.85 -8.92 3.57
C GLY A 121 -3.31 -9.12 3.20
N GLY A 122 -3.94 -8.00 2.89
CA GLY A 122 -5.34 -7.92 2.48
C GLY A 122 -6.31 -7.59 3.60
N ALA A 123 -7.33 -6.86 3.26
CA ALA A 123 -8.43 -6.52 4.15
C ALA A 123 -9.69 -6.22 3.33
N SER A 124 -10.86 -6.60 3.83
CA SER A 124 -12.12 -6.26 3.17
C SER A 124 -12.50 -4.81 3.44
N SER A 125 -12.78 -4.04 2.39
CA SER A 125 -13.36 -2.72 2.51
C SER A 125 -14.73 -2.79 3.20
N HIS A 126 -14.94 -1.96 4.22
CA HIS A 126 -16.20 -1.90 4.98
C HIS A 126 -17.15 -0.80 4.50
N ASP A 127 -16.66 0.13 3.69
CA ASP A 127 -17.38 1.29 3.16
C ASP A 127 -17.95 1.05 1.75
N ILE A 128 -18.48 -0.16 1.52
CA ILE A 128 -19.07 -0.63 0.24
C ILE A 128 -20.52 -1.09 0.36
N SER A 129 -21.20 -0.75 1.47
CA SER A 129 -22.57 -1.16 1.71
C SER A 129 -23.57 -0.58 0.70
N ASP A 130 -23.24 0.53 0.04
CA ASP A 130 -24.02 1.14 -1.03
C ASP A 130 -23.63 0.65 -2.42
N GLY A 131 -22.65 -0.23 -2.51
CA GLY A 131 -22.22 -0.93 -3.71
C GLY A 131 -20.84 -0.57 -4.21
N ILE A 132 -20.45 -1.24 -5.29
CA ILE A 132 -19.20 -1.01 -6.02
C ILE A 132 -19.56 -0.62 -7.44
N LEU A 133 -19.18 0.58 -7.85
CA LEU A 133 -19.29 1.05 -9.24
C LEU A 133 -18.08 0.57 -10.04
N ASP A 134 -18.20 0.54 -11.36
CA ASP A 134 -17.08 0.19 -12.25
C ASP A 134 -16.57 1.43 -12.97
N TYR A 135 -15.30 1.76 -12.83
CA TYR A 135 -14.66 2.90 -13.49
C TYR A 135 -14.78 2.87 -15.03
N TYR A 136 -14.82 1.67 -15.60
CA TYR A 136 -14.94 1.47 -17.05
C TYR A 136 -16.38 1.52 -17.58
N ASP A 137 -17.38 1.56 -16.69
CA ASP A 137 -18.76 1.84 -17.06
C ASP A 137 -18.88 3.34 -17.43
N PRO A 138 -19.28 3.70 -18.68
CA PRO A 138 -19.37 5.10 -19.09
C PRO A 138 -20.31 5.94 -18.21
N ASP A 139 -21.28 5.31 -17.56
CA ASP A 139 -22.28 5.96 -16.71
C ASP A 139 -21.93 5.97 -15.22
N TRP A 140 -20.75 5.50 -14.81
CA TRP A 140 -20.42 5.38 -13.40
C TRP A 140 -20.54 6.69 -12.61
N ARG A 141 -20.16 7.82 -13.24
CA ARG A 141 -20.25 9.15 -12.59
C ARG A 141 -21.71 9.57 -12.35
N GLN A 142 -22.63 9.23 -13.28
CA GLN A 142 -24.06 9.50 -13.10
C GLN A 142 -24.64 8.61 -11.98
N LYS A 143 -24.21 7.35 -11.92
CA LYS A 143 -24.58 6.43 -10.84
C LYS A 143 -24.09 6.92 -9.49
N ALA A 144 -22.83 7.36 -9.40
CA ALA A 144 -22.27 7.98 -8.20
C ALA A 144 -23.08 9.19 -7.75
N GLN A 145 -23.36 10.13 -8.66
CA GLN A 145 -24.18 11.31 -8.35
C GLN A 145 -25.59 10.97 -7.87
N LYS A 146 -26.20 9.87 -8.36
CA LYS A 146 -27.51 9.40 -7.87
C LYS A 146 -27.41 8.88 -6.44
N LEU A 147 -26.35 8.14 -6.12
CA LEU A 147 -26.07 7.67 -4.75
C LEU A 147 -25.88 8.88 -3.81
N ASP A 148 -25.03 9.83 -4.18
CA ASP A 148 -24.77 11.03 -3.38
C ASP A 148 -26.04 11.83 -3.10
N LYS A 149 -26.90 12.03 -4.11
CA LYS A 149 -28.18 12.73 -3.96
C LYS A 149 -29.16 11.97 -3.06
N ALA A 150 -29.01 10.65 -2.96
CA ALA A 150 -29.82 9.80 -2.08
C ALA A 150 -29.22 9.67 -0.66
N GLY A 151 -28.11 10.39 -0.36
CA GLY A 151 -27.43 10.29 0.92
C GLY A 151 -26.67 8.98 1.13
N ARG A 152 -26.34 8.28 0.06
CA ARG A 152 -25.64 6.99 0.05
C ARG A 152 -24.18 7.22 -0.35
N TYR A 153 -23.27 7.21 0.63
CA TYR A 153 -21.86 7.56 0.44
C TYR A 153 -20.93 6.37 0.68
N MET A 154 -21.48 5.23 1.09
CA MET A 154 -20.72 4.01 1.36
C MET A 154 -20.58 3.20 0.08
N TYR A 155 -19.95 3.78 -0.94
CA TYR A 155 -19.63 3.10 -2.19
C TYR A 155 -18.20 3.38 -2.62
N ARG A 156 -17.63 2.43 -3.34
CA ARG A 156 -16.31 2.58 -3.97
C ARG A 156 -16.40 2.36 -5.47
N VAL A 157 -15.33 2.67 -6.18
CA VAL A 157 -15.25 2.53 -7.63
C VAL A 157 -14.14 1.55 -7.98
N LYS A 158 -14.51 0.41 -8.55
CA LYS A 158 -13.57 -0.60 -9.02
C LYS A 158 -12.62 0.01 -10.06
N GLY A 159 -11.32 -0.23 -9.88
CA GLY A 159 -10.26 0.32 -10.72
C GLY A 159 -9.89 1.77 -10.40
N LEU A 160 -10.51 2.41 -9.39
CA LEU A 160 -10.20 3.76 -8.95
C LEU A 160 -9.95 3.85 -7.44
N SER A 161 -10.81 3.24 -6.63
CA SER A 161 -10.76 3.27 -5.17
C SER A 161 -11.06 1.92 -4.53
N TRP A 162 -11.21 0.88 -5.34
CA TRP A 162 -11.44 -0.49 -4.92
C TRP A 162 -10.92 -1.47 -5.97
N TRP A 163 -10.34 -2.56 -5.51
CA TRP A 163 -9.85 -3.68 -6.32
C TRP A 163 -10.24 -4.99 -5.67
N PRO A 164 -10.70 -6.01 -6.42
CA PRO A 164 -11.05 -7.32 -5.85
C PRO A 164 -9.86 -8.01 -5.20
N GLU A 165 -8.64 -7.66 -5.60
CA GLU A 165 -7.38 -8.14 -5.06
C GLU A 165 -7.13 -7.70 -3.61
N GLU A 166 -7.96 -6.80 -3.03
CA GLU A 166 -7.91 -6.49 -1.59
C GLU A 166 -8.20 -7.74 -0.73
N ILE A 167 -8.94 -8.71 -1.29
CA ILE A 167 -9.18 -10.01 -0.66
C ILE A 167 -8.19 -11.01 -1.24
N PRO A 168 -7.42 -11.73 -0.39
CA PRO A 168 -6.54 -12.79 -0.86
C PRO A 168 -7.29 -13.86 -1.65
N SER A 169 -6.68 -14.31 -2.73
CA SER A 169 -7.20 -15.44 -3.50
C SER A 169 -7.04 -16.76 -2.75
N ARG A 170 -7.73 -17.82 -3.21
CA ARG A 170 -7.56 -19.15 -2.63
C ARG A 170 -6.17 -19.73 -2.87
N GLU A 171 -5.47 -19.26 -3.89
CA GLU A 171 -4.12 -19.72 -4.22
C GLU A 171 -3.08 -19.07 -3.31
N GLU A 172 -3.37 -17.87 -2.79
CA GLU A 172 -2.53 -17.17 -1.82
C GLU A 172 -2.76 -17.66 -0.37
N MET A 173 -3.87 -18.37 -0.09
CA MET A 173 -4.22 -18.95 1.21
C MET A 173 -3.76 -20.42 1.32
#